data_3bf6101bd4e73a7dab4c19546516a7d1
#
_entry.id   3bf6101bd4e73a7dab4c19546516a7d1
#
_cell.length_a   1.000
_cell.length_b   1.000
_cell.length_c   1.000
_cell.angle_alpha   90.00
_cell.angle_beta   90.00
_cell.angle_gamma   90.00
#
_symmetry.space_group_name_H-M   'P 1'
#
loop_
_entity.id
_entity.type
_entity.pdbx_description
1 polymer ?
#
loop_
_entity_poly.entity_id
_entity_poly.type
_entity_poly.pdbx_seq_one_letter_code
_entity_poly.pdbx_strand_id
1 'polypeptide(L)'
;MAFDSKKPTAQMLGRWQPWHDGHTALFKKALAETGQVCIMVRDVGGIVGEDAGGGRTASQDDNPFRFNEVRQNIVDGLAKHGYHEGMEYVIMQVPNIVDISYGRSVGYTFTQHDLGKEVHDISATKIRAEMRRSGILDFMGS
;
A
#
# COMPACT_ATOMS: atom_id res chain seq x y z
N MET A 1 -9.07 13.24 15.65
CA MET A 1 -10.51 13.07 15.40
C MET A 1 -10.74 11.76 14.65
N ALA A 2 -11.88 11.13 14.87
CA ALA A 2 -12.19 9.86 14.23
C ALA A 2 -12.36 10.02 12.71
N PHE A 3 -12.02 8.97 11.98
CA PHE A 3 -12.23 8.90 10.53
C PHE A 3 -13.73 9.06 10.23
N ASP A 4 -14.03 9.89 9.25
CA ASP A 4 -15.41 10.14 8.81
C ASP A 4 -15.51 9.84 7.32
N SER A 5 -16.23 8.78 6.96
CA SER A 5 -16.33 8.33 5.57
C SER A 5 -16.96 9.34 4.62
N LYS A 6 -17.61 10.38 5.15
CA LYS A 6 -18.25 11.42 4.32
C LYS A 6 -17.35 12.61 4.05
N LYS A 7 -16.22 12.73 4.75
CA LYS A 7 -15.27 13.81 4.50
C LYS A 7 -14.36 13.49 3.32
N PRO A 8 -13.79 14.52 2.69
CA PRO A 8 -12.81 14.30 1.64
C PRO A 8 -11.71 13.37 2.13
N THR A 9 -11.39 12.37 1.32
CA THR A 9 -10.47 11.30 1.68
C THR A 9 -9.53 11.04 0.52
N ALA A 10 -8.24 10.92 0.80
CA ALA A 10 -7.27 10.48 -0.20
C ALA A 10 -7.28 8.96 -0.27
N GLN A 11 -7.12 8.43 -1.47
CA GLN A 11 -7.00 7.00 -1.72
C GLN A 11 -5.54 6.63 -1.94
N MET A 12 -5.07 5.59 -1.26
CA MET A 12 -3.79 4.97 -1.55
C MET A 12 -4.05 3.52 -1.94
N LEU A 13 -3.89 3.20 -3.23
CA LEU A 13 -4.12 1.86 -3.77
C LEU A 13 -2.77 1.18 -4.02
N GLY A 14 -2.57 0.01 -3.46
CA GLY A 14 -1.33 -0.72 -3.65
C GLY A 14 -1.39 -2.15 -3.12
N ARG A 15 -0.27 -2.87 -3.28
CA ARG A 15 -0.12 -4.23 -2.78
C ARG A 15 0.44 -4.26 -1.36
N TRP A 16 1.31 -3.29 -1.04
CA TRP A 16 1.92 -3.11 0.28
C TRP A 16 2.63 -4.38 0.78
N GLN A 17 3.62 -4.87 0.01
CA GLN A 17 4.28 -6.17 0.20
C GLN A 17 5.79 -6.09 0.52
N PRO A 18 6.22 -5.60 1.70
CA PRO A 18 5.45 -5.06 2.79
C PRO A 18 5.36 -3.53 2.75
N TRP A 19 4.56 -2.98 3.65
CA TRP A 19 4.58 -1.55 3.94
C TRP A 19 5.97 -1.16 4.46
N HIS A 20 6.50 -0.04 3.98
CA HIS A 20 7.83 0.45 4.39
C HIS A 20 7.82 1.97 4.52
N ASP A 21 8.97 2.54 4.89
CA ASP A 21 9.09 3.97 5.17
C ASP A 21 8.75 4.85 3.96
N GLY A 22 9.00 4.37 2.74
CA GLY A 22 8.57 5.07 1.53
C GLY A 22 7.06 5.20 1.45
N HIS A 23 6.34 4.14 1.83
CA HIS A 23 4.88 4.18 1.89
C HIS A 23 4.38 5.11 2.99
N THR A 24 5.05 5.14 4.13
CA THR A 24 4.73 6.09 5.21
C THR A 24 4.92 7.54 4.74
N ALA A 25 5.98 7.82 3.99
CA ALA A 25 6.21 9.15 3.43
C ALA A 25 5.09 9.54 2.46
N LEU A 26 4.65 8.62 1.60
CA LEU A 26 3.52 8.83 0.71
C LEU A 26 2.23 9.09 1.50
N PHE A 27 2.00 8.31 2.55
CA PHE A 27 0.85 8.47 3.43
C PHE A 27 0.81 9.88 4.02
N LYS A 28 1.94 10.39 4.51
CA LYS A 28 2.01 11.74 5.09
C LYS A 28 1.63 12.82 4.07
N LYS A 29 2.07 12.66 2.83
CA LYS A 29 1.71 13.58 1.74
C LYS A 29 0.23 13.52 1.41
N ALA A 30 -0.33 12.31 1.30
CA ALA A 30 -1.75 12.13 1.04
C ALA A 30 -2.60 12.69 2.17
N LEU A 31 -2.20 12.45 3.41
CA LEU A 31 -2.88 12.98 4.59
C LEU A 31 -2.93 14.50 4.58
N ALA A 32 -1.84 15.15 4.16
CA ALA A 32 -1.79 16.61 4.07
C ALA A 32 -2.77 17.16 3.03
N GLU A 33 -3.11 16.39 2.00
CA GLU A 33 -4.06 16.84 0.97
C GLU A 33 -5.50 16.90 1.46
N THR A 34 -5.93 15.92 2.23
CA THR A 34 -7.35 15.77 2.58
C THR A 34 -7.63 15.66 4.07
N GLY A 35 -6.63 15.37 4.88
CA GLY A 35 -6.80 15.20 6.32
C GLY A 35 -7.14 13.80 6.77
N GLN A 36 -7.45 12.89 5.86
CA GLN A 36 -7.64 11.47 6.15
C GLN A 36 -7.40 10.63 4.90
N VAL A 37 -7.06 9.36 5.08
CA VAL A 37 -6.65 8.48 3.99
C VAL A 37 -7.38 7.13 4.07
N CYS A 38 -7.82 6.63 2.93
CA CYS A 38 -8.27 5.24 2.79
C CYS A 38 -7.15 4.44 2.11
N ILE A 39 -6.56 3.52 2.85
CA ILE A 39 -5.50 2.64 2.33
C ILE A 39 -6.18 1.40 1.77
N MET A 40 -6.12 1.23 0.46
CA MET A 40 -6.73 0.10 -0.24
C MET A 40 -5.66 -0.93 -0.56
N VAL A 41 -5.90 -2.16 -0.11
CA VAL A 41 -4.98 -3.28 -0.30
C VAL A 41 -5.52 -4.17 -1.41
N ARG A 42 -4.79 -4.24 -2.52
CA ARG A 42 -5.18 -5.10 -3.65
C ARG A 42 -5.08 -6.55 -3.24
N ASP A 43 -6.09 -7.34 -3.60
CA ASP A 43 -6.13 -8.77 -3.31
C ASP A 43 -5.27 -9.51 -4.35
N VAL A 44 -3.99 -9.68 -4.04
CA VAL A 44 -3.02 -10.32 -4.92
C VAL A 44 -2.32 -11.52 -4.25
N GLY A 45 -2.69 -11.86 -3.05
CA GLY A 45 -2.10 -12.99 -2.33
C GLY A 45 -2.34 -14.30 -3.09
N GLY A 46 -1.27 -15.04 -3.37
CA GLY A 46 -1.34 -16.30 -4.08
C GLY A 46 -1.47 -16.23 -5.58
N ILE A 47 -1.52 -15.02 -6.17
CA ILE A 47 -1.58 -14.88 -7.63
C ILE A 47 -0.20 -15.18 -8.23
N VAL A 48 -0.21 -15.95 -9.32
CA VAL A 48 0.98 -16.25 -10.10
C VAL A 48 0.73 -15.92 -11.57
N GLY A 49 1.79 -15.61 -12.32
CA GLY A 49 1.69 -15.32 -13.74
C GLY A 49 1.13 -13.93 -14.02
N GLU A 50 0.46 -13.78 -15.18
CA GLU A 50 0.01 -12.48 -15.69
C GLU A 50 -1.24 -11.93 -15.00
N ASP A 51 -1.90 -12.74 -14.20
CA ASP A 51 -3.17 -12.37 -13.59
C ASP A 51 -3.03 -11.24 -12.57
N ALA A 52 -1.81 -10.93 -12.14
CA ALA A 52 -1.59 -9.83 -11.21
C ALA A 52 -1.86 -8.46 -11.81
N GLY A 53 -1.87 -8.33 -13.14
CA GLY A 53 -2.12 -7.08 -13.82
C GLY A 53 -0.94 -6.11 -13.78
N GLY A 54 -1.17 -4.89 -14.27
CA GLY A 54 -0.15 -3.85 -14.23
C GLY A 54 1.04 -4.08 -15.14
N GLY A 55 0.92 -4.97 -16.13
CA GLY A 55 2.00 -5.31 -17.05
C GLY A 55 3.15 -6.10 -16.42
N ARG A 56 2.94 -6.64 -15.24
CA ARG A 56 3.96 -7.40 -14.49
C ARG A 56 3.48 -8.81 -14.23
N THR A 57 4.40 -9.76 -14.32
CA THR A 57 4.15 -11.12 -13.86
C THR A 57 4.34 -11.15 -12.36
N ALA A 58 3.30 -11.52 -11.62
CA ALA A 58 3.39 -11.67 -10.18
C ALA A 58 3.65 -13.12 -9.81
N SER A 59 4.23 -13.30 -8.64
CA SER A 59 4.47 -14.61 -8.07
C SER A 59 4.25 -14.53 -6.57
N GLN A 60 4.26 -15.69 -5.89
CA GLN A 60 4.24 -15.71 -4.43
C GLN A 60 5.46 -14.98 -3.84
N ASP A 61 6.57 -14.93 -4.57
CA ASP A 61 7.75 -14.16 -4.16
C ASP A 61 7.49 -12.67 -4.09
N ASP A 62 6.66 -12.14 -4.99
CA ASP A 62 6.32 -10.72 -5.02
C ASP A 62 5.23 -10.36 -4.03
N ASN A 63 4.37 -11.34 -3.66
CA ASN A 63 3.22 -11.12 -2.81
C ASN A 63 3.18 -12.16 -1.68
N PRO A 64 4.22 -12.22 -0.83
CA PRO A 64 4.31 -13.25 0.22
C PRO A 64 3.36 -13.05 1.38
N PHE A 65 2.80 -11.84 1.54
CA PHE A 65 1.96 -11.52 2.69
C PHE A 65 0.49 -11.63 2.34
N ARG A 66 -0.28 -12.26 3.23
CA ARG A 66 -1.73 -12.28 3.14
C ARG A 66 -2.29 -10.98 3.71
N PHE A 67 -3.57 -10.71 3.47
CA PHE A 67 -4.18 -9.46 3.86
C PHE A 67 -3.98 -9.13 5.34
N ASN A 68 -4.17 -10.10 6.24
CA ASN A 68 -4.02 -9.86 7.67
C ASN A 68 -2.61 -9.42 8.04
N GLU A 69 -1.61 -9.99 7.37
CA GLU A 69 -0.21 -9.62 7.58
C GLU A 69 0.09 -8.23 7.01
N VAL A 70 -0.44 -7.94 5.81
CA VAL A 70 -0.31 -6.62 5.19
C VAL A 70 -0.92 -5.56 6.10
N ARG A 71 -2.15 -5.82 6.57
CA ARG A 71 -2.84 -4.90 7.47
C ARG A 71 -2.04 -4.64 8.73
N GLN A 72 -1.52 -5.69 9.35
CA GLN A 72 -0.75 -5.55 10.59
C GLN A 72 0.54 -4.76 10.35
N ASN A 73 1.21 -4.99 9.23
CA ASN A 73 2.42 -4.24 8.87
C ASN A 73 2.13 -2.75 8.70
N ILE A 74 0.98 -2.41 8.11
CA ILE A 74 0.56 -1.02 7.95
C ILE A 74 0.27 -0.38 9.32
N VAL A 75 -0.51 -1.06 10.13
CA VAL A 75 -0.90 -0.57 11.47
C VAL A 75 0.36 -0.31 12.30
N ASP A 76 1.28 -1.27 12.32
CA ASP A 76 2.51 -1.14 13.10
C ASP A 76 3.42 -0.04 12.55
N GLY A 77 3.55 0.02 11.22
CA GLY A 77 4.39 1.02 10.57
C GLY A 77 3.91 2.45 10.81
N LEU A 78 2.59 2.66 10.75
CA LEU A 78 2.01 3.98 10.97
C LEU A 78 1.93 4.35 12.45
N ALA A 79 1.77 3.38 13.35
CA ALA A 79 1.76 3.63 14.78
C ALA A 79 3.09 4.22 15.27
N LYS A 80 4.20 3.85 14.66
CA LYS A 80 5.52 4.41 14.98
C LYS A 80 5.58 5.92 14.76
N HIS A 81 4.72 6.45 13.90
CA HIS A 81 4.65 7.87 13.57
C HIS A 81 3.45 8.56 14.22
N GLY A 82 2.73 7.87 15.10
CA GLY A 82 1.61 8.43 15.83
C GLY A 82 0.28 8.39 15.10
N TYR A 83 0.17 7.64 14.01
CA TYR A 83 -1.07 7.48 13.25
C TYR A 83 -1.75 6.16 13.59
N HIS A 84 -3.06 6.18 13.77
CA HIS A 84 -3.83 5.03 14.23
C HIS A 84 -5.03 4.76 13.35
N GLU A 85 -5.30 3.48 13.10
CA GLU A 85 -6.45 3.04 12.32
C GLU A 85 -7.75 3.53 12.96
N GLY A 86 -8.65 4.04 12.13
CA GLY A 86 -9.91 4.61 12.61
C GLY A 86 -9.82 6.08 12.98
N MET A 87 -8.62 6.64 12.99
CA MET A 87 -8.36 8.05 13.25
C MET A 87 -7.97 8.75 11.94
N GLU A 88 -6.68 8.72 11.59
CA GLU A 88 -6.20 9.35 10.36
C GLU A 88 -6.49 8.51 9.11
N TYR A 89 -6.72 7.22 9.26
CA TYR A 89 -6.90 6.33 8.12
C TYR A 89 -7.78 5.13 8.43
N VAL A 90 -8.24 4.50 7.38
CA VAL A 90 -8.85 3.16 7.41
C VAL A 90 -8.16 2.28 6.36
N ILE A 91 -8.26 0.97 6.53
CA ILE A 91 -7.70 -0.03 5.62
C ILE A 91 -8.83 -0.85 5.04
N MET A 92 -8.82 -1.04 3.72
CA MET A 92 -9.80 -1.88 3.02
C MET A 92 -9.08 -2.86 2.11
N GLN A 93 -9.49 -4.12 2.14
CA GLN A 93 -9.11 -5.04 1.08
C GLN A 93 -10.04 -4.78 -0.12
N VAL A 94 -9.44 -4.67 -1.31
CA VAL A 94 -10.17 -4.45 -2.57
C VAL A 94 -9.74 -5.52 -3.57
N PRO A 95 -10.56 -5.75 -4.63
CA PRO A 95 -10.12 -6.65 -5.70
C PRO A 95 -8.79 -6.23 -6.30
N ASN A 96 -8.23 -7.08 -7.16
CA ASN A 96 -6.96 -6.79 -7.84
C ASN A 96 -7.15 -5.67 -8.88
N ILE A 97 -7.34 -4.45 -8.41
CA ILE A 97 -7.61 -3.28 -9.24
C ILE A 97 -6.33 -2.88 -9.97
N VAL A 98 -6.39 -2.80 -11.30
CA VAL A 98 -5.27 -2.42 -12.15
C VAL A 98 -5.58 -1.24 -13.05
N ASP A 99 -6.82 -0.75 -13.02
CA ASP A 99 -7.24 0.40 -13.81
C ASP A 99 -8.15 1.27 -12.97
N ILE A 100 -8.02 2.59 -13.10
CA ILE A 100 -8.88 3.56 -12.45
C ILE A 100 -9.57 4.34 -13.55
N SER A 101 -10.84 4.01 -13.82
CA SER A 101 -11.62 4.61 -14.89
C SER A 101 -12.59 5.65 -14.34
N TYR A 102 -12.73 6.76 -15.05
CA TYR A 102 -13.67 7.81 -14.66
C TYR A 102 -14.24 8.46 -15.91
N GLY A 103 -15.51 8.90 -15.83
CA GLY A 103 -16.17 9.57 -16.95
C GLY A 103 -15.95 11.07 -16.97
N ARG A 104 -15.97 11.68 -15.79
CA ARG A 104 -15.78 13.12 -15.62
C ARG A 104 -14.88 13.37 -14.41
N SER A 105 -13.95 14.30 -14.57
CA SER A 105 -12.96 14.61 -13.54
C SER A 105 -13.46 15.54 -12.43
N VAL A 106 -14.75 15.88 -12.43
CA VAL A 106 -15.30 16.80 -11.44
C VAL A 106 -15.23 16.19 -10.05
N GLY A 107 -14.56 16.89 -9.14
CA GLY A 107 -14.45 16.48 -7.73
C GLY A 107 -13.35 15.48 -7.45
N TYR A 108 -12.56 15.08 -8.47
CA TYR A 108 -11.43 14.14 -8.26
C TYR A 108 -10.12 14.78 -8.67
N THR A 109 -9.07 14.46 -7.93
CA THR A 109 -7.71 14.82 -8.31
C THR A 109 -6.85 13.55 -8.35
N PHE A 110 -5.84 13.57 -9.21
CA PHE A 110 -4.84 12.50 -9.30
C PHE A 110 -3.50 13.16 -9.02
N THR A 111 -2.96 12.92 -7.83
CA THR A 111 -1.74 13.59 -7.39
C THR A 111 -0.59 12.58 -7.33
N GLN A 112 0.46 12.86 -8.09
CA GLN A 112 1.71 12.14 -7.97
C GLN A 112 2.61 12.94 -7.04
N HIS A 113 3.04 12.33 -5.93
CA HIS A 113 3.89 12.98 -4.97
C HIS A 113 5.35 12.69 -5.26
N ASP A 114 6.16 13.74 -5.34
CA ASP A 114 7.61 13.60 -5.40
C ASP A 114 8.12 13.53 -3.96
N LEU A 115 8.59 12.36 -3.57
CA LEU A 115 9.05 12.08 -2.20
C LEU A 115 10.55 12.25 -2.05
N GLY A 116 11.27 12.62 -3.13
CA GLY A 116 12.71 12.72 -3.13
C GLY A 116 13.40 11.40 -3.45
N LYS A 117 14.64 11.48 -3.90
CA LYS A 117 15.39 10.32 -4.38
C LYS A 117 15.58 9.26 -3.28
N GLU A 118 15.87 9.70 -2.06
CA GLU A 118 16.12 8.77 -0.96
C GLU A 118 14.91 7.88 -0.69
N VAL A 119 13.71 8.44 -0.72
CA VAL A 119 12.48 7.69 -0.51
C VAL A 119 12.19 6.79 -1.70
N HIS A 120 12.37 7.29 -2.94
CA HIS A 120 12.12 6.49 -4.13
C HIS A 120 13.08 5.30 -4.27
N ASP A 121 14.25 5.37 -3.66
CA ASP A 121 15.21 4.27 -3.66
C ASP A 121 14.81 3.14 -2.69
N ILE A 122 13.86 3.37 -1.77
CA ILE A 122 13.32 2.33 -0.92
C ILE A 122 12.43 1.43 -1.79
N SER A 123 12.65 0.11 -1.70
CA SER A 123 11.98 -0.85 -2.57
C SER A 123 11.49 -2.05 -1.77
N ALA A 124 10.22 -2.39 -1.93
CA ALA A 124 9.65 -3.59 -1.34
C ALA A 124 10.36 -4.85 -1.85
N THR A 125 10.81 -4.85 -3.10
CA THR A 125 11.59 -5.97 -3.65
C THR A 125 12.88 -6.17 -2.87
N LYS A 126 13.61 -5.09 -2.59
CA LYS A 126 14.85 -5.15 -1.80
C LYS A 126 14.57 -5.60 -0.37
N ILE A 127 13.49 -5.10 0.22
CA ILE A 127 13.09 -5.44 1.58
C ILE A 127 12.75 -6.93 1.67
N ARG A 128 11.98 -7.47 0.71
CA ARG A 128 11.64 -8.89 0.67
C ARG A 128 12.89 -9.76 0.52
N ALA A 129 13.82 -9.33 -0.34
CA ALA A 129 15.09 -10.05 -0.52
C ALA A 129 15.89 -10.11 0.78
N GLU A 130 15.93 -9.01 1.53
CA GLU A 130 16.60 -8.96 2.83
C GLU A 130 15.92 -9.86 3.86
N MET A 131 14.58 -9.88 3.88
CA MET A 131 13.83 -10.74 4.78
C MET A 131 14.08 -12.22 4.50
N ARG A 132 14.18 -12.61 3.22
CA ARG A 132 14.51 -13.98 2.84
C ARG A 132 15.93 -14.36 3.25
N ARG A 133 16.88 -13.44 3.02
CA ARG A 133 18.28 -13.65 3.40
C ARG A 133 18.43 -13.82 4.90
N SER A 134 17.67 -13.08 5.69
CA SER A 134 17.71 -13.15 7.16
C SER A 134 16.87 -14.28 7.76
N GLY A 135 16.12 -15.01 6.92
CA GLY A 135 15.28 -16.12 7.37
C GLY A 135 13.88 -15.72 7.85
N ILE A 136 13.49 -14.46 7.70
CA ILE A 136 12.14 -14.01 8.09
C ILE A 136 11.10 -14.51 7.11
N LEU A 137 11.45 -14.57 5.81
CA LEU A 137 10.60 -15.10 4.75
C LEU A 137 11.24 -16.33 4.13
N ASP A 138 10.40 -17.28 3.72
CA ASP A 138 10.83 -18.44 2.98
C ASP A 138 11.14 -18.04 1.52
N PHE A 139 12.01 -18.83 0.90
CA PHE A 139 12.29 -18.66 -0.53
C PHE A 139 11.16 -19.28 -1.34
N MET A 140 10.85 -18.63 -2.47
CA MET A 140 10.08 -19.11 -3.63
C MET A 140 8.94 -20.06 -3.30
N GLY A 141 7.75 -19.50 -3.05
CA GLY A 141 6.52 -20.27 -3.01
C GLY A 141 6.42 -21.30 -1.90
N SER A 142 7.28 -21.21 -0.93
CA SER A 142 7.21 -22.10 0.22
C SER A 142 6.40 -21.52 1.37
#